data_1a4ab78cfe6dd206eb7628658a238d37
#
_entry.id   1a4ab78cfe6dd206eb7628658a238d37
#
_cell.length_a   1.000
_cell.length_b   1.000
_cell.length_c   1.000
_cell.angle_alpha   90.00
_cell.angle_beta   90.00
_cell.angle_gamma   90.00
#
_symmetry.space_group_name_H-M   'P 1'
#
loop_
_entity.id
_entity.type
_entity.pdbx_description
1 polymer ?
#
loop_
_entity_poly.entity_id
_entity_poly.type
_entity_poly.pdbx_seq_one_letter_code
_entity_poly.pdbx_strand_id
1 'polypeptide(L)'
;MIDYLTACQEASKEQGIDEIIEALADLGIKATSEQTGGFTMCAYVQLTASRFIYASPYGASIYSDEEYLGELCEYDEKQPATQIAQDINNYINN
;
A
#
# COMPACT_ATOMS: atom_id res chain seq x y z
N MET A 1 -2.90 -25.76 -12.54
CA MET A 1 -3.74 -24.84 -11.78
C MET A 1 -2.86 -23.94 -10.93
N ILE A 2 -3.07 -22.61 -11.00
CA ILE A 2 -2.35 -21.65 -10.17
C ILE A 2 -2.98 -21.68 -8.78
N ASP A 3 -2.18 -21.80 -7.72
CA ASP A 3 -2.70 -21.72 -6.38
C ASP A 3 -3.02 -20.27 -5.99
N TYR A 4 -3.79 -20.11 -4.93
CA TYR A 4 -4.26 -18.78 -4.48
C TYR A 4 -3.10 -17.83 -4.14
N LEU A 5 -2.09 -18.34 -3.47
CA LEU A 5 -0.94 -17.53 -3.05
C LEU A 5 -0.16 -17.00 -4.25
N THR A 6 0.08 -17.88 -5.25
CA THR A 6 0.77 -17.48 -6.49
C THR A 6 -0.03 -16.44 -7.25
N ALA A 7 -1.36 -16.60 -7.34
CA ALA A 7 -2.23 -15.64 -8.01
C ALA A 7 -2.19 -14.27 -7.31
N CYS A 8 -2.15 -14.23 -5.98
CA CYS A 8 -2.03 -12.98 -5.24
C CYS A 8 -0.68 -12.30 -5.47
N GLN A 9 0.41 -13.07 -5.54
CA GLN A 9 1.74 -12.54 -5.81
C GLN A 9 1.81 -11.92 -7.21
N GLU A 10 1.23 -12.59 -8.20
CA GLU A 10 1.18 -12.06 -9.56
C GLU A 10 0.33 -10.80 -9.65
N ALA A 11 -0.81 -10.78 -8.97
CA ALA A 11 -1.68 -9.61 -8.94
C ALA A 11 -0.98 -8.41 -8.30
N SER A 12 -0.25 -8.63 -7.22
CA SER A 12 0.51 -7.58 -6.54
C SER A 12 1.55 -6.97 -7.48
N LYS A 13 2.26 -7.79 -8.23
CA LYS A 13 3.25 -7.34 -9.20
C LYS A 13 2.60 -6.55 -10.35
N GLU A 14 1.52 -7.08 -10.93
CA GLU A 14 0.83 -6.43 -12.05
C GLU A 14 0.20 -5.09 -11.65
N GLN A 15 -0.25 -4.98 -10.40
CA GLN A 15 -0.88 -3.76 -9.90
C GLN A 15 0.13 -2.73 -9.39
N GLY A 16 1.43 -3.02 -9.45
CA GLY A 16 2.48 -2.09 -9.03
C GLY A 16 2.68 -2.02 -7.53
N ILE A 17 2.12 -2.95 -6.77
CA ILE A 17 2.20 -2.93 -5.31
C ILE A 17 3.60 -3.31 -4.83
N ASP A 18 4.26 -4.27 -5.49
CA ASP A 18 5.61 -4.67 -5.13
C ASP A 18 6.60 -3.51 -5.25
N GLU A 19 6.42 -2.66 -6.27
CA GLU A 19 7.25 -1.48 -6.46
C GLU A 19 7.09 -0.47 -5.33
N ILE A 20 5.86 -0.31 -4.82
CA ILE A 20 5.57 0.57 -3.68
C ILE A 20 6.24 0.01 -2.43
N ILE A 21 6.16 -1.30 -2.21
CA ILE A 21 6.78 -1.96 -1.06
C ILE A 21 8.31 -1.75 -1.08
N GLU A 22 8.93 -1.92 -2.25
CA GLU A 22 10.37 -1.69 -2.42
C GLU A 22 10.76 -0.22 -2.18
N ALA A 23 9.97 0.71 -2.71
CA ALA A 23 10.23 2.13 -2.52
C ALA A 23 10.11 2.53 -1.05
N LEU A 24 9.13 1.97 -0.33
CA LEU A 24 8.98 2.18 1.11
C LEU A 24 10.17 1.59 1.88
N ALA A 25 10.63 0.40 1.50
CA ALA A 25 11.78 -0.23 2.14
C ALA A 25 13.04 0.62 1.99
N ASP A 26 13.21 1.27 0.84
CA ASP A 26 14.33 2.19 0.60
C ASP A 26 14.30 3.39 1.55
N LEU A 27 13.14 3.74 2.07
CA LEU A 27 12.97 4.81 3.05
C LEU A 27 12.95 4.29 4.50
N GLY A 28 13.21 3.01 4.69
CA GLY A 28 13.22 2.39 6.02
C GLY A 28 11.83 2.05 6.55
N ILE A 29 10.83 2.02 5.69
CA ILE A 29 9.44 1.73 6.06
C ILE A 29 9.08 0.31 5.63
N LYS A 30 8.69 -0.53 6.58
CA LYS A 30 8.30 -1.90 6.30
C LYS A 30 6.86 -1.95 5.81
N ALA A 31 6.63 -2.63 4.70
CA ALA A 31 5.31 -2.81 4.13
C ALA A 31 5.15 -4.24 3.61
N THR A 32 3.90 -4.69 3.56
CA THR A 32 3.57 -6.01 3.01
C THR A 32 2.45 -5.86 2.00
N SER A 33 2.24 -6.91 1.19
CA SER A 33 1.16 -6.93 0.21
C SER A 33 -0.06 -7.59 0.84
N GLU A 34 -1.20 -6.91 0.80
CA GLU A 34 -2.46 -7.40 1.37
C GLU A 34 -3.56 -7.38 0.31
N GLN A 35 -4.42 -8.37 0.38
CA GLN A 35 -5.59 -8.46 -0.47
C GLN A 35 -6.75 -7.69 0.16
N THR A 36 -7.37 -6.78 -0.60
CA THR A 36 -8.46 -5.96 -0.11
C THR A 36 -9.81 -6.34 -0.69
N GLY A 37 -9.86 -7.24 -1.66
CA GLY A 37 -11.10 -7.76 -2.25
C GLY A 37 -10.80 -8.46 -3.56
N GLY A 38 -11.28 -9.70 -3.74
CA GLY A 38 -10.93 -10.50 -4.90
C GLY A 38 -9.42 -10.59 -5.04
N PHE A 39 -8.89 -10.15 -6.18
CA PHE A 39 -7.44 -10.05 -6.39
C PHE A 39 -6.95 -8.61 -6.40
N THR A 40 -7.71 -7.70 -5.79
CA THR A 40 -7.26 -6.32 -5.58
C THR A 40 -6.25 -6.31 -4.44
N MET A 41 -5.06 -5.80 -4.73
CA MET A 41 -3.95 -5.79 -3.77
C MET A 41 -3.62 -4.36 -3.36
N CYS A 42 -3.10 -4.21 -2.15
CA CYS A 42 -2.60 -2.94 -1.64
C CYS A 42 -1.31 -3.16 -0.87
N ALA A 43 -0.47 -2.13 -0.80
CA ALA A 43 0.66 -2.12 0.11
C ALA A 43 0.12 -1.76 1.51
N TYR A 44 0.46 -2.55 2.50
CA TYR A 44 -0.01 -2.40 3.86
C TYR A 44 1.14 -1.94 4.75
N VAL A 45 0.93 -0.84 5.47
CA VAL A 45 1.91 -0.28 6.41
C VAL A 45 1.26 -0.19 7.78
N GLN A 46 1.78 -0.94 8.75
CA GLN A 46 1.32 -0.88 10.14
C GLN A 46 1.96 0.32 10.83
N LEU A 47 1.16 1.24 11.34
CA LEU A 47 1.66 2.44 12.04
C LEU A 47 1.72 2.22 13.55
N THR A 48 0.61 1.77 14.13
CA THR A 48 0.49 1.46 15.56
C THR A 48 -0.24 0.13 15.70
N ALA A 49 -0.52 -0.29 16.92
CA ALA A 49 -1.27 -1.53 17.16
C ALA A 49 -2.65 -1.53 16.48
N SER A 50 -3.25 -0.34 16.29
CA SER A 50 -4.60 -0.21 15.73
C SER A 50 -4.66 0.57 14.42
N ARG A 51 -3.61 1.31 14.03
CA ARG A 51 -3.62 2.14 12.82
C ARG A 51 -2.73 1.59 11.74
N PHE A 52 -3.21 1.67 10.50
CA PHE A 52 -2.46 1.20 9.34
C PHE A 52 -2.86 1.98 8.10
N ILE A 53 -2.02 1.86 7.07
CA ILE A 53 -2.23 2.49 5.76
C ILE A 53 -2.39 1.39 4.72
N TYR A 54 -3.35 1.56 3.81
CA TYR A 54 -3.42 0.84 2.55
C TYR A 54 -3.03 1.78 1.42
N ALA A 55 -2.10 1.38 0.58
CA ALA A 55 -1.59 2.20 -0.51
C ALA A 55 -1.65 1.48 -1.86
N SER A 56 -1.90 2.25 -2.90
CA SER A 56 -1.88 1.80 -4.29
C SER A 56 -1.21 2.89 -5.13
N PRO A 57 -0.98 2.67 -6.45
CA PRO A 57 -0.45 3.73 -7.30
C PRO A 57 -1.36 4.96 -7.43
N TYR A 58 -2.60 4.90 -6.98
CA TYR A 58 -3.56 6.01 -7.05
C TYR A 58 -3.71 6.76 -5.72
N GLY A 59 -3.06 6.32 -4.67
CA GLY A 59 -3.12 7.00 -3.39
C GLY A 59 -3.01 6.08 -2.20
N ALA A 60 -3.23 6.64 -1.03
CA ALA A 60 -3.14 5.90 0.23
C ALA A 60 -4.24 6.34 1.18
N SER A 61 -4.76 5.40 1.95
CA SER A 61 -5.84 5.62 2.91
C SER A 61 -5.41 5.15 4.30
N ILE A 62 -5.92 5.82 5.33
CA ILE A 62 -5.58 5.54 6.72
C ILE A 62 -6.79 4.92 7.42
N TYR A 63 -6.51 3.88 8.20
CA TYR A 63 -7.54 3.14 8.96
C TYR A 63 -7.14 3.05 10.43
N SER A 64 -8.12 3.00 11.32
CA SER A 64 -7.93 2.66 12.72
C SER A 64 -8.84 1.48 13.04
N ASP A 65 -8.23 0.34 13.39
CA ASP A 65 -8.91 -0.96 13.46
C ASP A 65 -9.57 -1.25 12.10
N GLU A 66 -10.88 -1.35 12.01
CA GLU A 66 -11.57 -1.58 10.75
C GLU A 66 -12.24 -0.31 10.23
N GLU A 67 -12.02 0.83 10.88
CA GLU A 67 -12.66 2.08 10.54
C GLU A 67 -11.79 2.93 9.61
N TYR A 68 -12.37 3.36 8.49
CA TYR A 68 -11.73 4.27 7.55
C TYR A 68 -11.64 5.67 8.18
N LEU A 69 -10.43 6.23 8.26
CA LEU A 69 -10.21 7.55 8.83
C LEU A 69 -10.11 8.65 7.78
N GLY A 70 -9.69 8.32 6.57
CA GLY A 70 -9.56 9.30 5.51
C GLY A 70 -8.45 8.98 4.52
N GLU A 71 -8.30 9.84 3.52
CA GLU A 71 -7.24 9.73 2.52
C GLU A 71 -5.99 10.45 3.00
N LEU A 72 -4.84 9.78 2.86
CA LEU A 72 -3.54 10.41 3.05
C LEU A 72 -3.17 11.19 1.79
N CYS A 73 -3.38 10.59 0.63
CA CYS A 73 -3.19 11.20 -0.68
C CYS A 73 -4.10 10.51 -1.67
N GLU A 74 -4.52 11.22 -2.70
CA GLU A 74 -5.38 10.70 -3.76
C GLU A 74 -5.01 11.34 -5.08
N TYR A 75 -4.89 10.54 -6.13
CA TYR A 75 -4.51 10.99 -7.45
C TYR A 75 -5.47 10.43 -8.50
N ASP A 76 -5.81 11.24 -9.49
CA ASP A 76 -6.67 10.83 -10.60
C ASP A 76 -5.95 9.88 -11.56
N GLU A 77 -4.62 9.97 -11.61
CA GLU A 77 -3.80 9.14 -12.49
C GLU A 77 -2.80 8.33 -11.68
N LYS A 78 -2.38 7.20 -12.25
CA LYS A 78 -1.39 6.32 -11.63
C LYS A 78 -0.07 7.07 -11.42
N GLN A 79 0.44 7.00 -10.19
CA GLN A 79 1.69 7.64 -9.80
C GLN A 79 2.84 6.65 -9.75
N PRO A 80 4.10 7.12 -9.92
CA PRO A 80 5.26 6.27 -9.65
C PRO A 80 5.26 5.80 -8.20
N ALA A 81 5.80 4.61 -7.96
CA ALA A 81 5.88 4.05 -6.60
C ALA A 81 6.64 4.98 -5.65
N THR A 82 7.66 5.68 -6.15
CA THR A 82 8.44 6.62 -5.34
C THR A 82 7.61 7.80 -4.84
N GLN A 83 6.62 8.25 -5.63
CA GLN A 83 5.74 9.33 -5.20
C GLN A 83 4.85 8.89 -4.04
N ILE A 84 4.25 7.69 -4.15
CA ILE A 84 3.39 7.15 -3.10
C ILE A 84 4.21 6.90 -1.83
N ALA A 85 5.40 6.33 -1.97
CA ALA A 85 6.28 6.09 -0.83
C ALA A 85 6.68 7.38 -0.13
N GLN A 86 6.98 8.43 -0.92
CA GLN A 86 7.35 9.73 -0.36
C GLN A 86 6.18 10.37 0.40
N ASP A 87 4.96 10.27 -0.13
CA ASP A 87 3.76 10.78 0.54
C ASP A 87 3.55 10.10 1.89
N ILE A 88 3.73 8.78 1.94
CA ILE A 88 3.61 8.01 3.17
C ILE A 88 4.73 8.41 4.15
N ASN A 89 5.95 8.54 3.66
CA ASN A 89 7.10 8.94 4.48
C ASN A 89 6.87 10.32 5.10
N ASN A 90 6.37 11.27 4.32
CA ASN A 90 6.07 12.62 4.81
C ASN A 90 5.01 12.58 5.90
N TYR A 91 3.99 11.75 5.75
CA TYR A 91 2.94 11.59 6.76
C TYR A 91 3.51 11.03 8.07
N ILE A 92 4.34 9.99 7.98
CA ILE A 92 4.92 9.33 9.16
C ILE A 92 5.86 10.26 9.92
N ASN A 93 6.59 11.12 9.21
CA ASN A 93 7.62 11.99 9.79
C ASN A 93 7.13 13.40 10.15
N ASN A 94 5.85 13.64 10.02
CA ASN A 94 5.27 14.92 10.41
C ASN A 94 4.55 14.85 11.75
#